data_f74cd70b469f06166622773901dca1d6
#
_entry.id   f74cd70b469f06166622773901dca1d6
#
_cell.length_a   1.000
_cell.length_b   1.000
_cell.length_c   1.000
_cell.angle_alpha   90.00
_cell.angle_beta   90.00
_cell.angle_gamma   90.00
#
_symmetry.space_group_name_H-M   'P 1'
#
loop_
_entity.id
_entity.type
_entity.pdbx_description
1 polymer ?
#
loop_
_entity_poly.entity_id
_entity_poly.type
_entity_poly.pdbx_seq_one_letter_code
_entity_poly.pdbx_strand_id
1 'polypeptide(L)'
;MSLPELFRHRDRFIGCIAIGRVPRRHMGERIRVGRHEAVLDEADSAAFESIAGTLLHRAGDTFSIMTQGYDYPSLARCPALAEDGRCAIHLNGKPLTCEVVPLDPLVPDRLQHLVLAGRNQSASYIGADCIQEGERADATLMVAQGEIKDAKARDALARRRRDLEREHEIWGRAVFESLRKDLFESPAALARIPPGGFLTISIVPALLAVAGISARCRQLCLDYIDSQLALIDRSIEQALSRRRLEDRPVTQELRGFAQAYQRAKALLAAPLRTPLPIPLPAVEPEIGTPSSLSNTEAYLSGADH
;
A
#
# COMPACT_ATOMS: atom_id res chain seq x y z
N MET A 1 2.14 -3.39 1.62
CA MET A 1 3.42 -3.33 2.37
C MET A 1 3.68 -1.87 2.71
N SER A 2 4.32 -1.57 3.83
CA SER A 2 4.80 -0.21 4.13
C SER A 2 6.11 0.09 3.39
N LEU A 3 6.51 1.37 3.34
CA LEU A 3 7.77 1.77 2.71
C LEU A 3 9.00 1.11 3.38
N PRO A 4 9.11 1.03 4.72
CA PRO A 4 10.19 0.29 5.38
C PRO A 4 10.21 -1.21 5.06
N GLU A 5 9.04 -1.83 4.93
CA GLU A 5 8.95 -3.24 4.54
C GLU A 5 9.44 -3.46 3.11
N LEU A 6 9.14 -2.55 2.19
CA LEU A 6 9.68 -2.56 0.83
C LEU A 6 11.21 -2.39 0.84
N PHE A 7 11.75 -1.50 1.68
CA PHE A 7 13.20 -1.32 1.83
C PHE A 7 13.88 -2.57 2.37
N ARG A 8 13.27 -3.23 3.36
CA ARG A 8 13.76 -4.50 3.95
C ARG A 8 13.79 -5.64 2.93
N HIS A 9 12.78 -5.69 2.05
CA HIS A 9 12.61 -6.75 1.06
C HIS A 9 12.87 -6.30 -0.38
N ARG A 10 13.76 -5.30 -0.56
CA ARG A 10 14.05 -4.62 -1.83
C ARG A 10 14.60 -5.51 -2.94
N ASP A 11 15.14 -6.68 -2.58
CA ASP A 11 15.66 -7.70 -3.50
C ASP A 11 14.58 -8.67 -3.99
N ARG A 12 13.38 -8.60 -3.40
CA ARG A 12 12.31 -9.58 -3.59
C ARG A 12 11.03 -8.98 -4.16
N PHE A 13 10.63 -7.79 -3.68
CA PHE A 13 9.40 -7.12 -4.14
C PHE A 13 9.73 -5.86 -4.92
N ILE A 14 9.16 -5.75 -6.12
CA ILE A 14 9.17 -4.48 -6.86
C ILE A 14 8.17 -3.55 -6.19
N GLY A 15 8.64 -2.40 -5.70
CA GLY A 15 7.80 -1.43 -5.02
C GLY A 15 7.03 -0.54 -5.99
N CYS A 16 5.75 -0.32 -5.69
CA CYS A 16 4.89 0.64 -6.40
C CYS A 16 3.96 1.36 -5.43
N ILE A 17 3.30 2.41 -5.92
CA ILE A 17 2.20 3.08 -5.24
C ILE A 17 0.90 2.66 -5.95
N ALA A 18 -0.06 2.19 -5.18
CA ALA A 18 -1.44 2.01 -5.60
C ALA A 18 -2.26 3.23 -5.15
N ILE A 19 -2.89 3.88 -6.12
CA ILE A 19 -3.82 4.99 -5.90
C ILE A 19 -5.22 4.46 -6.13
N GLY A 20 -5.97 4.26 -5.04
CA GLY A 20 -7.33 3.75 -5.08
C GLY A 20 -8.36 4.86 -4.97
N ARG A 21 -9.43 4.79 -5.76
CA ARG A 21 -10.58 5.67 -5.59
C ARG A 21 -11.58 5.02 -4.66
N VAL A 22 -11.64 5.50 -3.42
CA VAL A 22 -12.45 4.91 -2.35
C VAL A 22 -13.86 5.51 -2.37
N PRO A 23 -14.92 4.71 -2.55
CA PRO A 23 -16.28 5.20 -2.50
C PRO A 23 -16.63 5.80 -1.13
N ARG A 24 -17.25 6.96 -1.12
CA ARG A 24 -17.82 7.51 0.11
C ARG A 24 -19.03 6.69 0.52
N ARG A 25 -19.18 6.48 1.82
CA ARG A 25 -20.25 5.71 2.40
C ARG A 25 -21.16 6.62 3.22
N HIS A 26 -22.46 6.38 3.15
CA HIS A 26 -23.48 7.24 3.77
C HIS A 26 -24.45 6.40 4.63
N MET A 27 -24.99 7.01 5.66
CA MET A 27 -26.07 6.42 6.44
C MET A 27 -27.24 6.03 5.54
N GLY A 28 -27.82 4.85 5.76
CA GLY A 28 -28.89 4.28 4.96
C GLY A 28 -28.40 3.56 3.68
N GLU A 29 -27.12 3.67 3.32
CA GLU A 29 -26.57 2.94 2.20
C GLU A 29 -26.58 1.44 2.49
N ARG A 30 -26.94 0.67 1.46
CA ARG A 30 -26.98 -0.80 1.52
C ARG A 30 -25.75 -1.36 0.82
N ILE A 31 -24.90 -2.05 1.58
CA ILE A 31 -23.75 -2.79 1.04
C ILE A 31 -24.12 -4.27 0.98
N ARG A 32 -24.01 -4.86 -0.20
CA ARG A 32 -24.28 -6.28 -0.42
C ARG A 32 -23.08 -6.98 -1.01
N VAL A 33 -22.68 -8.09 -0.38
CA VAL A 33 -21.59 -8.97 -0.84
C VAL A 33 -22.08 -10.41 -0.80
N GLY A 34 -22.39 -10.97 -1.97
CA GLY A 34 -23.00 -12.29 -2.07
C GLY A 34 -24.35 -12.34 -1.33
N ARG A 35 -24.44 -13.23 -0.33
CA ARG A 35 -25.62 -13.35 0.54
C ARG A 35 -25.61 -12.43 1.76
N HIS A 36 -24.51 -11.78 2.02
CA HIS A 36 -24.34 -10.87 3.14
C HIS A 36 -24.74 -9.47 2.76
N GLU A 37 -25.45 -8.81 3.67
CA GLU A 37 -25.92 -7.45 3.48
C GLU A 37 -25.80 -6.68 4.80
N ALA A 38 -25.42 -5.40 4.71
CA ALA A 38 -25.51 -4.46 5.81
C ALA A 38 -26.13 -3.15 5.32
N VAL A 39 -27.00 -2.57 6.15
CA VAL A 39 -27.47 -1.20 5.98
C VAL A 39 -26.67 -0.34 6.96
N LEU A 40 -26.00 0.67 6.44
CA LEU A 40 -25.13 1.53 7.24
C LEU A 40 -25.96 2.41 8.15
N ASP A 41 -25.67 2.36 9.43
CA ASP A 41 -26.23 3.28 10.42
C ASP A 41 -25.34 4.54 10.60
N GLU A 42 -25.70 5.40 11.54
CA GLU A 42 -24.96 6.62 11.85
C GLU A 42 -23.55 6.30 12.36
N ALA A 43 -23.39 5.26 13.18
CA ALA A 43 -22.11 4.85 13.74
C ALA A 43 -21.16 4.33 12.64
N ASP A 44 -21.67 3.56 11.66
CA ASP A 44 -20.90 3.10 10.52
C ASP A 44 -20.43 4.27 9.64
N SER A 45 -21.34 5.20 9.35
CA SER A 45 -21.01 6.39 8.57
C SER A 45 -19.93 7.23 9.25
N ALA A 46 -20.06 7.45 10.57
CA ALA A 46 -19.06 8.14 11.37
C ALA A 46 -17.70 7.41 11.38
N ALA A 47 -17.72 6.08 11.46
CA ALA A 47 -16.48 5.27 11.42
C ALA A 47 -15.79 5.35 10.05
N PHE A 48 -16.54 5.32 8.94
CA PHE A 48 -15.96 5.54 7.61
C PHE A 48 -15.36 6.95 7.46
N GLU A 49 -16.05 7.99 7.93
CA GLU A 49 -15.55 9.37 7.89
C GLU A 49 -14.29 9.54 8.76
N SER A 50 -14.23 8.89 9.93
CA SER A 50 -13.03 8.86 10.77
C SER A 50 -11.84 8.23 10.04
N ILE A 51 -12.02 7.05 9.44
CA ILE A 51 -10.99 6.38 8.64
C ILE A 51 -10.57 7.27 7.46
N ALA A 52 -11.54 7.86 6.76
CA ALA A 52 -11.25 8.75 5.63
C ALA A 52 -10.48 10.01 6.07
N GLY A 53 -10.76 10.56 7.24
CA GLY A 53 -10.08 11.73 7.79
C GLY A 53 -8.60 11.48 8.13
N THR A 54 -8.26 10.25 8.53
CA THR A 54 -6.91 9.88 8.96
C THR A 54 -6.07 9.22 7.87
N LEU A 55 -6.69 8.40 7.01
CA LEU A 55 -5.94 7.52 6.09
C LEU A 55 -6.09 7.89 4.62
N LEU A 56 -7.01 8.78 4.26
CA LEU A 56 -7.34 9.06 2.86
C LEU A 56 -7.13 10.53 2.49
N HIS A 57 -6.98 10.79 1.19
CA HIS A 57 -6.86 12.13 0.61
C HIS A 57 -8.16 12.55 -0.07
N ARG A 58 -8.47 13.86 -0.08
CA ARG A 58 -9.72 14.41 -0.65
C ARG A 58 -9.42 15.43 -1.76
N ALA A 59 -10.00 15.17 -2.94
CA ALA A 59 -10.02 16.11 -4.07
C ALA A 59 -11.31 15.87 -4.88
N GLY A 60 -12.44 16.41 -4.38
CA GLY A 60 -13.79 16.05 -4.88
C GLY A 60 -14.18 14.63 -4.47
N ASP A 61 -13.43 13.65 -4.91
CA ASP A 61 -13.49 12.24 -4.46
C ASP A 61 -12.53 11.95 -3.29
N THR A 62 -12.54 10.70 -2.84
CA THR A 62 -11.68 10.21 -1.76
C THR A 62 -10.71 9.16 -2.31
N PHE A 63 -9.42 9.30 -1.98
CA PHE A 63 -8.35 8.48 -2.52
C PHE A 63 -7.49 7.85 -1.43
N SER A 64 -7.17 6.57 -1.59
CA SER A 64 -6.09 5.92 -0.86
C SER A 64 -4.79 6.02 -1.67
N ILE A 65 -3.66 6.28 -1.00
CA ILE A 65 -2.32 6.26 -1.60
C ILE A 65 -1.48 5.35 -0.71
N MET A 66 -1.17 4.16 -1.22
CA MET A 66 -0.51 3.11 -0.43
C MET A 66 0.62 2.48 -1.22
N THR A 67 1.69 2.13 -0.53
CA THR A 67 2.75 1.31 -1.13
C THR A 67 2.36 -0.17 -1.14
N GLN A 68 2.77 -0.87 -2.20
CA GLN A 68 2.59 -2.32 -2.34
C GLN A 68 3.69 -2.96 -3.21
N GLY A 69 3.77 -4.29 -3.16
CA GLY A 69 4.56 -5.05 -4.13
C GLY A 69 3.85 -5.15 -5.48
N TYR A 70 4.61 -5.11 -6.57
CA TYR A 70 4.14 -5.24 -7.94
C TYR A 70 4.75 -6.49 -8.58
N ASP A 71 3.96 -7.27 -9.32
CA ASP A 71 4.41 -8.53 -9.90
C ASP A 71 3.67 -8.85 -11.21
N TYR A 72 4.14 -9.86 -11.91
CA TYR A 72 3.59 -10.35 -13.16
C TYR A 72 2.35 -11.22 -12.93
N PRO A 73 1.25 -11.01 -13.70
CA PRO A 73 0.03 -11.81 -13.61
C PRO A 73 0.27 -13.30 -13.81
N SER A 74 1.20 -13.66 -14.72
CA SER A 74 1.52 -15.04 -15.05
C SER A 74 2.15 -15.84 -13.91
N LEU A 75 2.69 -15.18 -12.88
CA LEU A 75 3.31 -15.86 -11.74
C LEU A 75 2.28 -16.44 -10.78
N ALA A 76 1.11 -15.78 -10.63
CA ALA A 76 -0.01 -16.21 -9.80
C ALA A 76 0.38 -16.65 -8.37
N ARG A 77 1.52 -16.17 -7.85
CA ARG A 77 2.03 -16.50 -6.52
C ARG A 77 2.84 -15.35 -5.93
N CYS A 78 2.87 -15.28 -4.61
CA CYS A 78 3.69 -14.30 -3.89
C CYS A 78 5.19 -14.53 -4.15
N PRO A 79 6.01 -13.48 -4.43
CA PRO A 79 7.46 -13.60 -4.60
C PRO A 79 8.21 -14.16 -3.36
N ALA A 80 7.58 -14.10 -2.18
CA ALA A 80 8.13 -14.68 -0.95
C ALA A 80 7.70 -16.14 -0.71
N LEU A 81 6.93 -16.74 -1.62
CA LEU A 81 6.54 -18.15 -1.49
C LEU A 81 7.67 -19.05 -1.97
N ALA A 82 8.19 -19.89 -1.08
CA ALA A 82 9.20 -20.88 -1.40
C ALA A 82 8.60 -22.08 -2.18
N GLU A 83 9.44 -22.94 -2.71
CA GLU A 83 9.02 -24.11 -3.50
C GLU A 83 8.19 -25.10 -2.67
N ASP A 84 8.42 -25.18 -1.38
CA ASP A 84 7.68 -26.01 -0.41
C ASP A 84 6.30 -25.43 -0.03
N GLY A 85 5.89 -24.30 -0.65
CA GLY A 85 4.63 -23.61 -0.38
C GLY A 85 4.64 -22.75 0.90
N ARG A 86 5.77 -22.61 1.59
CA ARG A 86 5.90 -21.78 2.80
C ARG A 86 6.37 -20.37 2.47
N CYS A 87 6.00 -19.42 3.31
CA CYS A 87 6.47 -18.05 3.20
C CYS A 87 7.93 -17.96 3.72
N ALA A 88 8.89 -17.66 2.83
CA ALA A 88 10.30 -17.54 3.16
C ALA A 88 10.64 -16.40 4.14
N ILE A 89 9.73 -15.43 4.31
CA ILE A 89 9.90 -14.30 5.21
C ILE A 89 8.94 -14.36 6.42
N HIS A 90 8.31 -15.52 6.67
CA HIS A 90 7.31 -15.66 7.72
C HIS A 90 7.85 -15.34 9.11
N LEU A 91 9.05 -15.83 9.42
CA LEU A 91 9.69 -15.63 10.73
C LEU A 91 10.58 -14.37 10.78
N ASN A 92 11.00 -13.85 9.63
CA ASN A 92 11.99 -12.78 9.50
C ASN A 92 11.43 -11.58 8.74
N GLY A 93 10.48 -10.87 9.36
CA GLY A 93 9.95 -9.63 8.80
C GLY A 93 8.78 -9.82 7.83
N LYS A 94 7.85 -10.73 8.19
CA LYS A 94 6.56 -10.85 7.50
C LYS A 94 5.89 -9.47 7.44
N PRO A 95 5.50 -8.98 6.26
CA PRO A 95 4.85 -7.69 6.14
C PRO A 95 3.53 -7.63 6.92
N LEU A 96 3.27 -6.51 7.58
CA LEU A 96 2.06 -6.31 8.36
C LEU A 96 0.78 -6.43 7.51
N THR A 97 0.87 -6.05 6.22
CA THR A 97 -0.20 -6.31 5.26
C THR A 97 -0.55 -7.81 5.17
N CYS A 98 0.45 -8.69 5.28
CA CYS A 98 0.22 -10.15 5.27
C CYS A 98 -0.30 -10.68 6.62
N GLU A 99 -0.08 -9.94 7.70
CA GLU A 99 -0.62 -10.29 9.02
C GLU A 99 -2.09 -9.88 9.14
N VAL A 100 -2.47 -8.76 8.52
CA VAL A 100 -3.82 -8.23 8.59
C VAL A 100 -4.81 -8.94 7.67
N VAL A 101 -4.31 -9.57 6.59
CA VAL A 101 -5.17 -10.37 5.70
C VAL A 101 -5.85 -11.48 6.52
N PRO A 102 -7.17 -11.66 6.36
CA PRO A 102 -8.05 -11.15 5.31
C PRO A 102 -8.80 -9.84 5.61
N LEU A 103 -8.53 -9.17 6.71
CA LEU A 103 -9.19 -7.91 7.08
C LEU A 103 -8.74 -6.73 6.19
N ASP A 104 -9.51 -5.63 6.20
CA ASP A 104 -9.22 -4.43 5.43
C ASP A 104 -9.14 -3.20 6.35
N PRO A 105 -8.01 -2.48 6.41
CA PRO A 105 -7.85 -1.32 7.28
C PRO A 105 -8.75 -0.13 6.91
N LEU A 106 -9.27 -0.07 5.69
CA LEU A 106 -10.16 1.01 5.22
C LEU A 106 -11.65 0.75 5.53
N VAL A 107 -11.96 -0.40 6.11
CA VAL A 107 -13.33 -0.78 6.44
C VAL A 107 -13.49 -0.81 7.97
N PRO A 108 -14.59 -0.24 8.53
CA PRO A 108 -14.88 -0.31 9.97
C PRO A 108 -14.92 -1.75 10.49
N ASP A 109 -14.56 -1.93 11.76
CA ASP A 109 -14.44 -3.26 12.39
C ASP A 109 -15.76 -4.04 12.32
N ARG A 110 -16.89 -3.37 12.52
CA ARG A 110 -18.23 -3.95 12.46
C ARG A 110 -18.58 -4.55 11.10
N LEU A 111 -17.97 -4.05 10.04
CA LEU A 111 -18.23 -4.45 8.64
C LEU A 111 -17.19 -5.40 8.07
N GLN A 112 -16.23 -5.88 8.86
CA GLN A 112 -15.19 -6.81 8.40
C GLN A 112 -15.77 -8.15 7.92
N HIS A 113 -16.94 -8.56 8.38
CA HIS A 113 -17.63 -9.74 7.84
C HIS A 113 -17.96 -9.62 6.34
N LEU A 114 -18.25 -8.41 5.84
CA LEU A 114 -18.46 -8.17 4.40
C LEU A 114 -17.13 -8.26 3.63
N VAL A 115 -16.02 -7.81 4.23
CA VAL A 115 -14.69 -7.97 3.65
C VAL A 115 -14.36 -9.45 3.49
N LEU A 116 -14.58 -10.26 4.54
CA LEU A 116 -14.35 -11.70 4.50
C LEU A 116 -15.19 -12.38 3.42
N ALA A 117 -16.47 -12.05 3.34
CA ALA A 117 -17.38 -12.57 2.32
C ALA A 117 -16.91 -12.22 0.89
N GLY A 118 -16.46 -10.97 0.68
CA GLY A 118 -15.93 -10.54 -0.62
C GLY A 118 -14.63 -11.25 -1.00
N ARG A 119 -13.74 -11.45 -0.07
CA ARG A 119 -12.48 -12.19 -0.31
C ARG A 119 -12.74 -13.65 -0.62
N ASN A 120 -13.65 -14.29 0.08
CA ASN A 120 -14.05 -15.68 -0.20
C ASN A 120 -14.60 -15.86 -1.63
N GLN A 121 -15.31 -14.85 -2.17
CA GLN A 121 -15.85 -14.90 -3.53
C GLN A 121 -14.81 -14.60 -4.62
N SER A 122 -13.82 -13.76 -4.35
CA SER A 122 -12.91 -13.22 -5.36
C SER A 122 -11.53 -13.89 -5.38
N ALA A 123 -11.22 -14.75 -4.42
CA ALA A 123 -9.84 -15.13 -4.18
C ALA A 123 -9.49 -16.55 -4.59
N SER A 124 -9.53 -16.84 -5.89
CA SER A 124 -8.93 -18.06 -6.44
C SER A 124 -7.40 -18.11 -6.31
N TYR A 125 -6.73 -16.98 -6.11
CA TYR A 125 -5.26 -16.89 -6.10
C TYR A 125 -4.63 -16.70 -4.71
N ILE A 126 -5.42 -16.35 -3.67
CA ILE A 126 -4.88 -16.09 -2.31
C ILE A 126 -5.09 -17.29 -1.35
N GLY A 127 -5.65 -18.38 -1.84
CA GLY A 127 -6.03 -19.49 -0.96
C GLY A 127 -7.18 -19.12 -0.03
N ALA A 128 -8.22 -18.49 -0.56
CA ALA A 128 -9.40 -18.07 0.20
C ALA A 128 -10.21 -19.26 0.75
N ASP A 129 -9.90 -20.46 0.32
CA ASP A 129 -10.50 -21.69 0.83
C ASP A 129 -10.35 -21.83 2.37
N CYS A 130 -9.40 -21.11 2.97
CA CYS A 130 -9.27 -21.03 4.42
C CYS A 130 -10.30 -20.10 5.08
N ILE A 131 -10.99 -19.23 4.32
CA ILE A 131 -12.04 -18.34 4.84
C ILE A 131 -13.36 -19.07 4.72
N GLN A 132 -13.89 -19.55 5.84
CA GLN A 132 -15.13 -20.30 5.89
C GLN A 132 -16.14 -19.62 6.82
N GLU A 133 -17.43 -19.89 6.58
CA GLU A 133 -18.51 -19.43 7.43
C GLU A 133 -18.89 -20.48 8.45
N GLY A 134 -19.39 -20.02 9.61
CA GLY A 134 -19.77 -20.84 10.74
C GLY A 134 -18.61 -21.13 11.70
N GLU A 135 -18.95 -21.68 12.85
CA GLU A 135 -17.99 -22.08 13.87
C GLU A 135 -17.47 -23.49 13.57
N ARG A 136 -16.16 -23.66 13.67
CA ARG A 136 -15.47 -24.95 13.51
C ARG A 136 -14.43 -25.14 14.61
N ALA A 137 -14.34 -26.34 15.13
CA ALA A 137 -13.41 -26.67 16.19
C ALA A 137 -11.93 -26.59 15.78
N ASP A 138 -11.66 -26.72 14.47
CA ASP A 138 -10.32 -26.72 13.85
C ASP A 138 -9.91 -25.35 13.26
N ALA A 139 -10.73 -24.31 13.45
CA ALA A 139 -10.51 -23.00 12.86
C ALA A 139 -10.64 -21.88 13.91
N THR A 140 -9.91 -20.77 13.68
CA THR A 140 -10.00 -19.59 14.52
C THR A 140 -11.21 -18.75 14.10
N LEU A 141 -12.09 -18.44 15.04
CA LEU A 141 -13.21 -17.52 14.83
C LEU A 141 -12.66 -16.08 14.69
N MET A 142 -12.67 -15.57 13.48
CA MET A 142 -12.09 -14.26 13.19
C MET A 142 -13.08 -13.11 13.43
N VAL A 143 -14.29 -13.19 12.87
CA VAL A 143 -15.32 -12.15 13.01
C VAL A 143 -16.65 -12.78 13.32
N ALA A 144 -17.34 -12.29 14.33
CA ALA A 144 -18.72 -12.67 14.67
C ALA A 144 -19.48 -11.48 15.25
N GLN A 145 -20.77 -11.38 14.96
CA GLN A 145 -21.68 -10.36 15.52
C GLN A 145 -21.16 -8.92 15.35
N GLY A 146 -20.51 -8.62 14.23
CA GLY A 146 -19.93 -7.29 13.99
C GLY A 146 -18.64 -6.98 14.77
N GLU A 147 -18.02 -7.97 15.39
CA GLU A 147 -16.77 -7.81 16.14
C GLU A 147 -15.67 -8.71 15.63
N ILE A 148 -14.42 -8.22 15.65
CA ILE A 148 -13.23 -9.02 15.40
C ILE A 148 -12.91 -9.80 16.68
N LYS A 149 -13.14 -11.12 16.68
CA LYS A 149 -12.97 -11.99 17.84
C LYS A 149 -11.50 -12.42 18.06
N ASP A 150 -10.75 -12.59 16.97
CA ASP A 150 -9.32 -12.91 17.05
C ASP A 150 -8.52 -11.68 17.51
N ALA A 151 -7.91 -11.77 18.69
CA ALA A 151 -7.11 -10.67 19.26
C ALA A 151 -5.89 -10.34 18.38
N LYS A 152 -5.22 -11.34 17.81
CA LYS A 152 -4.03 -11.12 16.95
C LYS A 152 -4.41 -10.38 15.68
N ALA A 153 -5.51 -10.76 15.04
CA ALA A 153 -6.01 -10.08 13.84
C ALA A 153 -6.44 -8.63 14.15
N ARG A 154 -7.07 -8.39 15.30
CA ARG A 154 -7.45 -7.05 15.77
C ARG A 154 -6.22 -6.18 16.00
N ASP A 155 -5.20 -6.71 16.69
CA ASP A 155 -3.95 -5.99 16.94
C ASP A 155 -3.18 -5.71 15.65
N ALA A 156 -3.15 -6.66 14.71
CA ALA A 156 -2.53 -6.47 13.39
C ALA A 156 -3.26 -5.38 12.60
N LEU A 157 -4.60 -5.36 12.60
CA LEU A 157 -5.41 -4.35 11.96
C LEU A 157 -5.14 -2.95 12.54
N ALA A 158 -5.10 -2.85 13.87
CA ALA A 158 -4.81 -1.59 14.56
C ALA A 158 -3.39 -1.09 14.26
N ARG A 159 -2.37 -1.99 14.24
CA ARG A 159 -1.01 -1.64 13.82
C ARG A 159 -0.98 -1.16 12.37
N ARG A 160 -1.67 -1.86 11.46
CA ARG A 160 -1.71 -1.45 10.05
C ARG A 160 -2.33 -0.08 9.84
N ARG A 161 -3.39 0.26 10.57
CA ARG A 161 -3.98 1.61 10.52
C ARG A 161 -3.00 2.68 10.99
N ARG A 162 -2.27 2.44 12.09
CA ARG A 162 -1.23 3.37 12.56
C ARG A 162 -0.08 3.53 11.55
N ASP A 163 0.33 2.46 10.89
CA ASP A 163 1.34 2.54 9.83
C ASP A 163 0.85 3.37 8.64
N LEU A 164 -0.40 3.17 8.22
CA LEU A 164 -1.00 3.95 7.12
C LEU A 164 -1.12 5.43 7.47
N GLU A 165 -1.51 5.77 8.70
CA GLU A 165 -1.55 7.14 9.21
C GLU A 165 -0.15 7.77 9.18
N ARG A 166 0.86 7.05 9.66
CA ARG A 166 2.26 7.48 9.62
C ARG A 166 2.75 7.68 8.18
N GLU A 167 2.44 6.77 7.26
CA GLU A 167 2.78 6.91 5.84
C GLU A 167 2.06 8.10 5.19
N HIS A 168 0.79 8.32 5.53
CA HIS A 168 0.03 9.49 5.10
C HIS A 168 0.74 10.79 5.46
N GLU A 169 1.30 10.89 6.69
CA GLU A 169 2.00 12.08 7.17
C GLU A 169 3.40 12.24 6.57
N ILE A 170 4.20 11.15 6.53
CA ILE A 170 5.61 11.22 6.13
C ILE A 170 5.76 11.52 4.64
N TRP A 171 4.98 10.88 3.78
CA TRP A 171 5.15 11.00 2.33
C TRP A 171 3.83 11.09 1.55
N GLY A 172 2.74 10.54 2.07
CA GLY A 172 1.46 10.43 1.36
C GLY A 172 0.89 11.78 0.94
N ARG A 173 0.92 12.77 1.83
CA ARG A 173 0.47 14.15 1.52
C ARG A 173 1.32 14.79 0.43
N ALA A 174 2.65 14.64 0.49
CA ALA A 174 3.54 15.19 -0.52
C ALA A 174 3.30 14.56 -1.90
N VAL A 175 3.11 13.24 -1.95
CA VAL A 175 2.75 12.53 -3.19
C VAL A 175 1.40 13.00 -3.71
N PHE A 176 0.38 13.12 -2.85
CA PHE A 176 -0.94 13.61 -3.23
C PHE A 176 -0.86 15.01 -3.85
N GLU A 177 -0.17 15.94 -3.19
CA GLU A 177 0.00 17.31 -3.71
C GLU A 177 0.78 17.34 -5.04
N SER A 178 1.81 16.52 -5.17
CA SER A 178 2.59 16.44 -6.43
C SER A 178 1.79 15.92 -7.63
N LEU A 179 0.78 15.10 -7.37
CA LEU A 179 -0.10 14.53 -8.39
C LEU A 179 -1.42 15.29 -8.56
N ARG A 180 -1.68 16.30 -7.74
CA ARG A 180 -2.98 16.98 -7.65
C ARG A 180 -3.49 17.43 -9.00
N LYS A 181 -2.72 18.24 -9.73
CA LYS A 181 -3.12 18.83 -11.02
C LYS A 181 -3.24 17.78 -12.13
N ASP A 182 -2.28 16.87 -12.20
CA ASP A 182 -2.16 15.94 -13.33
C ASP A 182 -3.07 14.72 -13.19
N LEU A 183 -3.46 14.36 -11.97
CA LEU A 183 -4.27 13.19 -11.68
C LEU A 183 -5.61 13.56 -11.02
N PHE A 184 -5.58 14.15 -9.82
CA PHE A 184 -6.78 14.28 -9.00
C PHE A 184 -7.73 15.41 -9.43
N GLU A 185 -7.24 16.44 -10.12
CA GLU A 185 -8.03 17.53 -10.69
C GLU A 185 -8.27 17.36 -12.20
N SER A 186 -7.76 16.29 -12.82
CA SER A 186 -7.93 15.98 -14.22
C SER A 186 -9.05 14.98 -14.45
N PRO A 187 -10.22 15.39 -15.03
CA PRO A 187 -11.31 14.45 -15.28
C PRO A 187 -10.92 13.27 -16.18
N ALA A 188 -10.05 13.51 -17.18
CA ALA A 188 -9.58 12.47 -18.08
C ALA A 188 -8.66 11.46 -17.39
N ALA A 189 -7.83 11.90 -16.43
CA ALA A 189 -7.00 11.01 -15.65
C ALA A 189 -7.84 10.24 -14.62
N LEU A 190 -8.79 10.90 -13.94
CA LEU A 190 -9.71 10.27 -13.00
C LEU A 190 -10.61 9.21 -13.64
N ALA A 191 -10.99 9.40 -14.91
CA ALA A 191 -11.76 8.38 -15.63
C ALA A 191 -11.03 7.03 -15.75
N ARG A 192 -9.71 7.01 -15.59
CA ARG A 192 -8.89 5.80 -15.56
C ARG A 192 -8.96 5.05 -14.23
N ILE A 193 -9.48 5.68 -13.17
CA ILE A 193 -9.64 5.09 -11.84
C ILE A 193 -11.14 5.06 -11.51
N PRO A 194 -11.86 4.00 -11.89
CA PRO A 194 -13.28 3.90 -11.57
C PRO A 194 -13.48 3.85 -10.04
N PRO A 195 -14.66 4.21 -9.53
CA PRO A 195 -14.98 4.03 -8.11
C PRO A 195 -14.73 2.59 -7.66
N GLY A 196 -13.96 2.41 -6.59
CA GLY A 196 -13.50 1.11 -6.12
C GLY A 196 -12.33 0.49 -6.90
N GLY A 197 -11.88 1.14 -7.98
CA GLY A 197 -10.69 0.75 -8.74
C GLY A 197 -9.42 1.43 -8.23
N PHE A 198 -8.29 1.08 -8.85
CA PHE A 198 -6.99 1.66 -8.53
C PHE A 198 -6.13 1.86 -9.78
N LEU A 199 -5.16 2.77 -9.66
CA LEU A 199 -4.08 3.00 -10.62
C LEU A 199 -2.75 2.69 -9.92
N THR A 200 -1.85 2.00 -10.61
CA THR A 200 -0.50 1.72 -10.12
C THR A 200 0.49 2.67 -10.78
N ILE A 201 1.38 3.25 -9.98
CA ILE A 201 2.51 4.08 -10.43
C ILE A 201 3.80 3.64 -9.75
N SER A 202 4.96 4.07 -10.28
CA SER A 202 6.23 3.81 -9.60
C SER A 202 6.28 4.44 -8.21
N ILE A 203 7.06 3.86 -7.29
CA ILE A 203 7.22 4.39 -5.92
C ILE A 203 8.07 5.67 -5.86
N VAL A 204 8.65 6.10 -6.98
CA VAL A 204 9.57 7.26 -7.05
C VAL A 204 9.04 8.51 -6.35
N PRO A 205 7.76 8.92 -6.48
CA PRO A 205 7.25 10.09 -5.75
C PRO A 205 7.43 9.98 -4.23
N ALA A 206 7.18 8.80 -3.64
CA ALA A 206 7.40 8.59 -2.20
C ALA A 206 8.89 8.63 -1.84
N LEU A 207 9.77 8.04 -2.68
CA LEU A 207 11.22 8.10 -2.46
C LEU A 207 11.74 9.52 -2.49
N LEU A 208 11.29 10.36 -3.43
CA LEU A 208 11.70 11.76 -3.51
C LEU A 208 11.22 12.56 -2.30
N ALA A 209 10.00 12.30 -1.81
CA ALA A 209 9.48 12.94 -0.60
C ALA A 209 10.35 12.61 0.62
N VAL A 210 10.65 11.34 0.88
CA VAL A 210 11.45 10.95 2.06
C VAL A 210 12.94 11.29 1.91
N ALA A 211 13.50 11.26 0.70
CA ALA A 211 14.90 11.62 0.45
C ALA A 211 15.20 13.10 0.75
N GLY A 212 14.20 13.97 0.73
CA GLY A 212 14.32 15.38 1.09
C GLY A 212 14.46 15.62 2.59
N ILE A 213 14.16 14.64 3.44
CA ILE A 213 14.11 14.80 4.89
C ILE A 213 15.51 14.86 5.50
N SER A 214 16.41 13.97 5.10
CA SER A 214 17.80 13.95 5.58
C SER A 214 18.76 13.31 4.58
N ALA A 215 20.08 13.54 4.79
CA ALA A 215 21.12 12.89 4.00
C ALA A 215 21.08 11.35 4.14
N ARG A 216 20.73 10.83 5.32
CA ARG A 216 20.58 9.38 5.56
C ARG A 216 19.38 8.83 4.81
N CYS A 217 18.21 9.48 4.86
CA CYS A 217 17.04 9.09 4.08
C CYS A 217 17.35 9.07 2.58
N ARG A 218 18.08 10.07 2.08
CA ARG A 218 18.54 10.14 0.70
C ARG A 218 19.40 8.94 0.32
N GLN A 219 20.38 8.56 1.16
CA GLN A 219 21.23 7.41 0.91
C GLN A 219 20.41 6.10 0.89
N LEU A 220 19.50 5.90 1.84
CA LEU A 220 18.60 4.74 1.86
C LEU A 220 17.77 4.65 0.57
N CYS A 221 17.28 5.78 0.06
CA CYS A 221 16.54 5.82 -1.21
C CYS A 221 17.43 5.46 -2.41
N LEU A 222 18.68 5.93 -2.44
CA LEU A 222 19.65 5.57 -3.49
C LEU A 222 19.95 4.06 -3.49
N ASP A 223 20.22 3.49 -2.32
CA ASP A 223 20.48 2.04 -2.17
C ASP A 223 19.25 1.20 -2.58
N TYR A 224 18.05 1.70 -2.25
CA TYR A 224 16.80 1.07 -2.66
C TYR A 224 16.62 1.12 -4.18
N ILE A 225 16.86 2.28 -4.82
CA ILE A 225 16.75 2.45 -6.27
C ILE A 225 17.66 1.48 -7.00
N ASP A 226 18.92 1.33 -6.55
CA ASP A 226 19.88 0.42 -7.19
C ASP A 226 19.41 -1.04 -7.11
N SER A 227 18.88 -1.45 -5.95
CA SER A 227 18.31 -2.79 -5.77
C SER A 227 17.09 -3.00 -6.67
N GLN A 228 16.22 -1.99 -6.80
CA GLN A 228 15.01 -2.08 -7.62
C GLN A 228 15.31 -2.13 -9.11
N LEU A 229 16.28 -1.36 -9.61
CA LEU A 229 16.71 -1.43 -11.01
C LEU A 229 17.20 -2.86 -11.35
N ALA A 230 18.05 -3.44 -10.51
CA ALA A 230 18.53 -4.80 -10.70
C ALA A 230 17.40 -5.85 -10.61
N LEU A 231 16.41 -5.65 -9.72
CA LEU A 231 15.26 -6.55 -9.59
C LEU A 231 14.35 -6.46 -10.81
N ILE A 232 14.04 -5.24 -11.29
CA ILE A 232 13.19 -5.00 -12.46
C ILE A 232 13.82 -5.63 -13.71
N ASP A 233 15.11 -5.44 -13.94
CA ASP A 233 15.82 -6.02 -15.09
C ASP A 233 15.70 -7.54 -15.09
N ARG A 234 16.01 -8.20 -13.98
CA ARG A 234 15.86 -9.67 -13.83
C ARG A 234 14.41 -10.12 -14.05
N SER A 235 13.43 -9.38 -13.51
CA SER A 235 12.01 -9.73 -13.64
C SER A 235 11.53 -9.63 -15.09
N ILE A 236 11.98 -8.61 -15.83
CA ILE A 236 11.70 -8.44 -17.26
C ILE A 236 12.33 -9.58 -18.07
N GLU A 237 13.59 -9.93 -17.84
CA GLU A 237 14.25 -11.05 -18.52
C GLU A 237 13.50 -12.36 -18.31
N GLN A 238 13.10 -12.65 -17.07
CA GLN A 238 12.30 -13.82 -16.75
C GLN A 238 10.93 -13.82 -17.44
N ALA A 239 10.23 -12.66 -17.48
CA ALA A 239 8.97 -12.53 -18.17
C ALA A 239 9.11 -12.75 -19.69
N LEU A 240 10.14 -12.20 -20.30
CA LEU A 240 10.43 -12.42 -21.72
C LEU A 240 10.73 -13.89 -22.03
N SER A 241 11.39 -14.61 -21.13
CA SER A 241 11.65 -16.06 -21.29
C SER A 241 10.37 -16.90 -21.21
N ARG A 242 9.39 -16.50 -20.35
CA ARG A 242 8.07 -17.17 -20.24
C ARG A 242 7.20 -16.96 -21.47
N ARG A 243 7.39 -15.89 -22.24
CA ARG A 243 6.64 -15.54 -23.46
C ARG A 243 5.13 -15.46 -23.28
N ARG A 244 4.65 -15.05 -22.11
CA ARG A 244 3.22 -14.91 -21.80
C ARG A 244 2.70 -13.56 -22.31
N LEU A 245 1.57 -13.57 -23.05
CA LEU A 245 0.96 -12.34 -23.58
C LEU A 245 0.46 -11.42 -22.47
N GLU A 246 -0.05 -11.98 -21.40
CA GLU A 246 -0.54 -11.29 -20.20
C GLU A 246 0.53 -10.50 -19.45
N ASP A 247 1.83 -10.86 -19.64
CA ASP A 247 2.96 -10.16 -19.03
C ASP A 247 3.40 -8.89 -19.79
N ARG A 248 2.93 -8.69 -21.02
CA ARG A 248 3.36 -7.55 -21.85
C ARG A 248 3.05 -6.19 -21.26
N PRO A 249 1.82 -5.91 -20.75
CA PRO A 249 1.50 -4.62 -20.14
C PRO A 249 2.42 -4.32 -18.96
N VAL A 250 2.60 -5.29 -18.05
CA VAL A 250 3.46 -5.17 -16.87
C VAL A 250 4.92 -4.95 -17.28
N THR A 251 5.42 -5.64 -18.31
CA THR A 251 6.78 -5.41 -18.83
C THR A 251 6.95 -3.97 -19.32
N GLN A 252 5.95 -3.39 -19.97
CA GLN A 252 6.00 -1.99 -20.44
C GLN A 252 5.98 -1.02 -19.25
N GLU A 253 5.15 -1.26 -18.26
CA GLU A 253 5.07 -0.46 -17.03
C GLU A 253 6.39 -0.51 -16.24
N LEU A 254 6.99 -1.69 -16.08
CA LEU A 254 8.26 -1.86 -15.39
C LEU A 254 9.43 -1.16 -16.09
N ARG A 255 9.43 -1.10 -17.43
CA ARG A 255 10.37 -0.26 -18.17
C ARG A 255 10.18 1.22 -17.85
N GLY A 256 8.93 1.67 -17.73
CA GLY A 256 8.60 3.02 -17.28
C GLY A 256 9.09 3.29 -15.86
N PHE A 257 8.91 2.32 -14.96
CA PHE A 257 9.42 2.39 -13.58
C PHE A 257 10.95 2.50 -13.56
N ALA A 258 11.66 1.66 -14.33
CA ALA A 258 13.12 1.71 -14.44
C ALA A 258 13.61 3.09 -14.92
N GLN A 259 12.96 3.68 -15.93
CA GLN A 259 13.27 5.04 -16.39
C GLN A 259 13.02 6.10 -15.31
N ALA A 260 11.92 5.96 -14.54
CA ALA A 260 11.62 6.85 -13.42
C ALA A 260 12.69 6.73 -12.31
N TYR A 261 13.11 5.52 -11.96
CA TYR A 261 14.19 5.27 -11.00
C TYR A 261 15.53 5.86 -11.47
N GLN A 262 15.91 5.70 -12.75
CA GLN A 262 17.15 6.29 -13.29
C GLN A 262 17.15 7.82 -13.18
N ARG A 263 16.02 8.46 -13.50
CA ARG A 263 15.87 9.93 -13.34
C ARG A 263 15.93 10.35 -11.87
N ALA A 264 15.23 9.62 -10.98
CA ALA A 264 15.30 9.88 -9.54
C ALA A 264 16.71 9.72 -8.98
N LYS A 265 17.46 8.68 -9.40
CA LYS A 265 18.85 8.47 -9.02
C LYS A 265 19.72 9.66 -9.40
N ALA A 266 19.59 10.16 -10.63
CA ALA A 266 20.35 11.34 -11.10
C ALA A 266 20.00 12.60 -10.26
N LEU A 267 18.72 12.82 -9.94
CA LEU A 267 18.29 13.92 -9.07
C LEU A 267 18.85 13.80 -7.64
N LEU A 268 18.82 12.59 -7.08
CA LEU A 268 19.29 12.34 -5.72
C LEU A 268 20.81 12.33 -5.61
N ALA A 269 21.55 12.04 -6.67
CA ALA A 269 23.02 12.12 -6.73
C ALA A 269 23.51 13.58 -6.84
N ALA A 270 22.66 14.53 -7.26
CA ALA A 270 23.03 15.94 -7.35
C ALA A 270 23.23 16.55 -5.95
N PRO A 271 24.08 17.59 -5.78
CA PRO A 271 24.28 18.27 -4.50
C PRO A 271 22.97 18.75 -3.87
N LEU A 272 22.87 18.71 -2.54
CA LEU A 272 21.67 19.06 -1.74
C LEU A 272 21.10 20.48 -1.97
N ARG A 273 21.78 21.33 -2.74
CA ARG A 273 21.34 22.70 -3.08
C ARG A 273 20.28 22.75 -4.17
N THR A 274 19.99 21.64 -4.86
CA THR A 274 18.96 21.57 -5.91
C THR A 274 17.63 21.23 -5.25
N PRO A 275 16.60 22.10 -5.32
CA PRO A 275 15.26 21.77 -4.82
C PRO A 275 14.74 20.51 -5.50
N LEU A 276 14.23 19.56 -4.73
CA LEU A 276 13.55 18.40 -5.29
C LEU A 276 12.21 18.83 -5.92
N PRO A 277 11.76 18.21 -7.02
CA PRO A 277 10.56 18.62 -7.74
C PRO A 277 9.25 18.34 -6.98
N ILE A 278 9.32 17.66 -5.85
CA ILE A 278 8.17 17.43 -4.96
C ILE A 278 8.28 18.45 -3.82
N PRO A 279 7.28 19.34 -3.66
CA PRO A 279 7.23 20.21 -2.50
C PRO A 279 7.16 19.31 -1.26
N LEU A 280 8.14 19.45 -0.38
CA LEU A 280 8.00 18.92 0.97
C LEU A 280 6.71 19.51 1.54
N PRO A 281 5.88 18.75 2.26
CA PRO A 281 4.78 19.34 2.99
C PRO A 281 5.38 20.52 3.76
N ALA A 282 4.77 21.70 3.62
CA ALA A 282 5.09 22.82 4.46
C ALA A 282 4.75 22.40 5.89
N VAL A 283 5.69 21.72 6.52
CA VAL A 283 5.79 21.73 7.96
C VAL A 283 6.07 23.20 8.22
N GLU A 284 5.06 23.96 8.67
CA GLU A 284 5.37 25.20 9.36
C GLU A 284 6.55 24.87 10.27
N PRO A 285 7.63 25.62 10.22
CA PRO A 285 8.77 25.34 11.08
C PRO A 285 8.34 25.60 12.54
N GLU A 286 7.57 24.73 13.12
CA GLU A 286 7.84 24.36 14.48
C GLU A 286 9.25 23.84 14.37
N ILE A 287 10.20 24.70 14.74
CA ILE A 287 11.66 24.50 14.76
C ILE A 287 11.87 23.02 15.03
N GLY A 288 12.19 22.28 13.94
CA GLY A 288 12.13 20.83 13.94
C GLY A 288 12.94 20.32 15.10
N THR A 289 12.25 19.85 16.11
CA THR A 289 12.90 19.22 17.24
C THR A 289 13.72 18.06 16.67
N PRO A 290 14.97 17.82 17.11
CA PRO A 290 15.81 16.70 16.67
C PRO A 290 15.06 15.34 16.68
N SER A 291 13.99 15.24 17.44
CA SER A 291 13.07 14.13 17.56
C SER A 291 12.36 13.74 16.26
N SER A 292 11.90 14.68 15.42
CA SER A 292 11.09 14.32 14.23
C SER A 292 11.94 13.75 13.09
N LEU A 293 13.16 14.25 12.88
CA LEU A 293 14.11 13.73 11.89
C LEU A 293 14.59 12.33 12.27
N SER A 294 14.92 12.13 13.55
CA SER A 294 15.30 10.82 14.12
C SER A 294 14.17 9.80 13.94
N ASN A 295 12.91 10.21 14.11
CA ASN A 295 11.75 9.32 13.96
C ASN A 295 11.55 8.83 12.51
N THR A 296 11.81 9.67 11.49
CA THR A 296 11.67 9.25 10.09
C THR A 296 12.83 8.34 9.66
N GLU A 297 14.03 8.62 10.10
CA GLU A 297 15.20 7.77 9.83
C GLU A 297 15.04 6.40 10.51
N ALA A 298 14.57 6.37 11.75
CA ALA A 298 14.25 5.15 12.48
C ALA A 298 13.14 4.35 11.79
N TYR A 299 12.08 5.04 11.35
CA TYR A 299 11.00 4.45 10.57
C TYR A 299 11.52 3.76 9.30
N LEU A 300 12.29 4.46 8.45
CA LEU A 300 12.80 3.90 7.20
C LEU A 300 13.79 2.75 7.41
N SER A 301 14.58 2.80 8.48
CA SER A 301 15.50 1.70 8.82
C SER A 301 14.83 0.50 9.49
N GLY A 302 13.54 0.58 9.79
CA GLY A 302 12.77 -0.48 10.45
C GLY A 302 13.18 -0.70 11.91
N ALA A 303 13.75 0.32 12.57
CA ALA A 303 14.20 0.24 13.96
C ALA A 303 13.04 0.36 14.98
N ASP A 304 11.85 0.72 14.53
CA ASP A 304 10.66 0.95 15.36
C ASP A 304 9.71 -0.27 15.45
N HIS A 305 10.17 -1.47 15.00
CA HIS A 305 9.35 -2.70 15.01
C HIS A 305 9.92 -3.77 15.92
#